data_0e1b8458bbdf446d82309219071c1252
#
_entry.id   0e1b8458bbdf446d82309219071c1252
#
_cell.length_a   1.000
_cell.length_b   1.000
_cell.length_c   1.000
_cell.angle_alpha   90.00
_cell.angle_beta   90.00
_cell.angle_gamma   90.00
#
_symmetry.space_group_name_H-M   'P 1'
#
loop_
_entity.id
_entity.type
_entity.pdbx_description
1 polymer ?
#
loop_
_entity_poly.entity_id
_entity_poly.type
_entity_poly.pdbx_seq_one_letter_code
_entity_poly.pdbx_strand_id
1 'polypeptide(L)'
;MAFDYKEKFSVAGKKCIVTGAAQGLSRGMAEGLLENGAEVVLMDLQAEKLQAVADEYCKMGYKAHAVAGDLSKKPEIDRMFAEAMEILGNKLDVMIPAAGIQRRYEPWEFPEDAWRLVIDVDLNHVWFMCQKAVQVMKDKE
;
A
#
# COMPACT_ATOMS: atom_id res chain seq x y z
N MET A 1 -0.67 32.89 17.37
CA MET A 1 -1.20 32.11 16.21
C MET A 1 -2.11 31.02 16.74
N ALA A 2 -3.34 30.95 16.29
CA ALA A 2 -4.21 29.82 16.61
C ALA A 2 -3.67 28.58 15.87
N PHE A 3 -3.48 27.48 16.56
CA PHE A 3 -3.00 26.24 16.00
C PHE A 3 -4.17 25.57 15.27
N ASP A 4 -4.12 25.49 13.94
CA ASP A 4 -5.15 24.80 13.16
C ASP A 4 -4.87 23.30 13.10
N TYR A 5 -5.55 22.55 13.96
CA TYR A 5 -5.45 21.09 14.02
C TYR A 5 -5.95 20.41 12.73
N LYS A 6 -6.95 21.01 12.03
CA LYS A 6 -7.48 20.42 10.80
C LYS A 6 -6.43 20.44 9.69
N GLU A 7 -5.70 21.53 9.56
CA GLU A 7 -4.61 21.64 8.60
C GLU A 7 -3.46 20.68 8.94
N LYS A 8 -3.08 20.60 10.22
CA LYS A 8 -1.98 19.73 10.68
C LYS A 8 -2.21 18.24 10.44
N PHE A 9 -3.44 17.78 10.57
CA PHE A 9 -3.82 16.38 10.36
C PHE A 9 -4.43 16.11 8.99
N SER A 10 -4.43 17.08 8.09
CA SER A 10 -4.95 16.93 6.74
C SER A 10 -4.06 16.02 5.89
N VAL A 11 -4.70 15.12 5.14
CA VAL A 11 -4.05 14.31 4.11
C VAL A 11 -4.34 14.83 2.70
N ALA A 12 -5.00 15.97 2.57
CA ALA A 12 -5.31 16.57 1.28
C ALA A 12 -4.04 16.83 0.47
N GLY A 13 -4.02 16.32 -0.77
CA GLY A 13 -2.86 16.43 -1.67
C GLY A 13 -1.68 15.53 -1.33
N LYS A 14 -1.76 14.74 -0.27
CA LYS A 14 -0.71 13.77 0.10
C LYS A 14 -0.64 12.63 -0.90
N LYS A 15 0.57 12.12 -1.14
CA LYS A 15 0.88 10.99 -2.01
C LYS A 15 1.04 9.73 -1.17
N CYS A 16 0.20 8.73 -1.40
CA CYS A 16 0.07 7.57 -0.52
C CYS A 16 0.20 6.26 -1.29
N ILE A 17 0.74 5.25 -0.63
CA ILE A 17 0.74 3.85 -1.09
C ILE A 17 0.07 2.99 -0.01
N VAL A 18 -0.85 2.11 -0.42
CA VAL A 18 -1.51 1.14 0.47
C VAL A 18 -1.40 -0.25 -0.16
N THR A 19 -0.82 -1.21 0.57
CA THR A 19 -0.74 -2.61 0.12
C THR A 19 -1.88 -3.44 0.68
N GLY A 20 -2.29 -4.50 -0.05
CA GLY A 20 -3.44 -5.33 0.29
C GLY A 20 -4.78 -4.63 0.06
N ALA A 21 -4.82 -3.66 -0.86
CA ALA A 21 -5.92 -2.71 -0.98
C ALA A 21 -7.11 -3.16 -1.84
N ALA A 22 -7.11 -4.40 -2.36
CA ALA A 22 -8.25 -4.90 -3.14
C ALA A 22 -9.48 -5.23 -2.28
N GLN A 23 -9.34 -5.35 -0.96
CA GLN A 23 -10.42 -5.71 -0.04
C GLN A 23 -10.12 -5.41 1.43
N GLY A 24 -11.16 -5.57 2.28
CA GLY A 24 -11.02 -5.59 3.74
C GLY A 24 -10.54 -4.27 4.34
N LEU A 25 -9.78 -4.37 5.42
CA LEU A 25 -9.33 -3.20 6.19
C LEU A 25 -8.43 -2.28 5.38
N SER A 26 -7.52 -2.84 4.56
CA SER A 26 -6.60 -2.05 3.74
C SER A 26 -7.34 -1.23 2.68
N ARG A 27 -8.40 -1.79 2.07
CA ARG A 27 -9.29 -1.03 1.18
C ARG A 27 -9.96 0.14 1.93
N GLY A 28 -10.48 -0.11 3.13
CA GLY A 28 -11.07 0.96 3.96
C GLY A 28 -10.08 2.04 4.36
N MET A 29 -8.82 1.68 4.64
CA MET A 29 -7.75 2.67 4.89
C MET A 29 -7.47 3.54 3.66
N ALA A 30 -7.42 2.91 2.48
CA ALA A 30 -7.24 3.63 1.21
C ALA A 30 -8.42 4.57 0.92
N GLU A 31 -9.65 4.11 1.14
CA GLU A 31 -10.88 4.92 0.99
C GLU A 31 -10.84 6.15 1.88
N GLY A 32 -10.52 5.98 3.17
CA GLY A 32 -10.38 7.10 4.10
C GLY A 32 -9.34 8.15 3.66
N LEU A 33 -8.22 7.73 3.06
CA LEU A 33 -7.25 8.66 2.48
C LEU A 33 -7.81 9.40 1.26
N LEU A 34 -8.46 8.66 0.35
CA LEU A 34 -9.04 9.19 -0.89
C LEU A 34 -10.15 10.21 -0.60
N GLU A 35 -11.07 9.89 0.31
CA GLU A 35 -12.16 10.78 0.75
C GLU A 35 -11.65 12.09 1.34
N ASN A 36 -10.48 12.07 1.96
CA ASN A 36 -9.84 13.25 2.52
C ASN A 36 -8.84 13.92 1.56
N GLY A 37 -8.93 13.61 0.27
CA GLY A 37 -8.24 14.35 -0.80
C GLY A 37 -6.80 13.91 -1.07
N ALA A 38 -6.38 12.76 -0.59
CA ALA A 38 -5.09 12.16 -0.97
C ALA A 38 -5.13 11.56 -2.38
N GLU A 39 -3.98 11.37 -2.98
CA GLU A 39 -3.77 10.54 -4.16
C GLU A 39 -3.14 9.21 -3.72
N VAL A 40 -3.77 8.09 -4.07
CA VAL A 40 -3.42 6.78 -3.52
C VAL A 40 -3.10 5.78 -4.62
N VAL A 41 -1.92 5.16 -4.53
CA VAL A 41 -1.60 3.93 -5.27
C VAL A 41 -2.01 2.73 -4.41
N LEU A 42 -2.93 1.96 -4.95
CA LEU A 42 -3.45 0.71 -4.38
C LEU A 42 -2.60 -0.45 -4.90
N MET A 43 -2.13 -1.31 -4.01
CA MET A 43 -1.33 -2.49 -4.38
C MET A 43 -1.98 -3.78 -3.86
N ASP A 44 -2.06 -4.79 -4.72
CA ASP A 44 -2.57 -6.12 -4.35
C ASP A 44 -2.11 -7.19 -5.33
N LEU A 45 -2.18 -8.45 -4.92
CA LEU A 45 -1.95 -9.61 -5.80
C LEU A 45 -3.10 -9.81 -6.80
N GLN A 46 -4.34 -9.47 -6.41
CA GLN A 46 -5.57 -9.71 -7.16
C GLN A 46 -5.80 -8.63 -8.21
N ALA A 47 -5.10 -8.70 -9.35
CA ALA A 47 -5.05 -7.64 -10.36
C ALA A 47 -6.43 -7.14 -10.83
N GLU A 48 -7.33 -8.05 -11.22
CA GLU A 48 -8.65 -7.69 -11.74
C GLU A 48 -9.51 -6.99 -10.69
N LYS A 49 -9.48 -7.52 -9.45
CA LYS A 49 -10.24 -6.95 -8.34
C LYS A 49 -9.68 -5.58 -7.93
N LEU A 50 -8.36 -5.45 -7.90
CA LEU A 50 -7.68 -4.20 -7.60
C LEU A 50 -8.03 -3.12 -8.62
N GLN A 51 -8.00 -3.47 -9.92
CA GLN A 51 -8.36 -2.53 -10.99
C GLN A 51 -9.82 -2.10 -10.87
N ALA A 52 -10.74 -3.03 -10.59
CA ALA A 52 -12.15 -2.69 -10.38
C ALA A 52 -12.36 -1.71 -9.21
N VAL A 53 -11.61 -1.89 -8.11
CA VAL A 53 -11.63 -0.98 -6.97
C VAL A 53 -11.09 0.41 -7.34
N ALA A 54 -9.97 0.48 -8.06
CA ALA A 54 -9.43 1.75 -8.52
C ALA A 54 -10.40 2.49 -9.47
N ASP A 55 -11.02 1.77 -10.41
CA ASP A 55 -12.01 2.32 -11.34
C ASP A 55 -13.26 2.84 -10.61
N GLU A 56 -13.70 2.15 -9.56
CA GLU A 56 -14.80 2.59 -8.69
C GLU A 56 -14.47 3.94 -8.05
N TYR A 57 -13.28 4.06 -7.45
CA TYR A 57 -12.84 5.29 -6.82
C TYR A 57 -12.63 6.43 -7.83
N CYS A 58 -12.10 6.14 -9.01
CA CYS A 58 -11.96 7.13 -10.09
C CYS A 58 -13.32 7.66 -10.57
N LYS A 59 -14.35 6.82 -10.67
CA LYS A 59 -15.73 7.24 -11.00
C LYS A 59 -16.34 8.16 -9.94
N MET A 60 -15.91 8.02 -8.68
CA MET A 60 -16.30 8.92 -7.58
C MET A 60 -15.51 10.23 -7.58
N GLY A 61 -14.56 10.40 -8.50
CA GLY A 61 -13.71 11.59 -8.63
C GLY A 61 -12.44 11.57 -7.80
N TYR A 62 -12.10 10.43 -7.18
CA TYR A 62 -10.87 10.28 -6.39
C TYR A 62 -9.65 9.96 -7.28
N LYS A 63 -8.46 10.26 -6.78
CA LYS A 63 -7.19 9.97 -7.44
C LYS A 63 -6.64 8.63 -6.96
N ALA A 64 -7.16 7.55 -7.52
CA ALA A 64 -6.76 6.18 -7.20
C ALA A 64 -6.08 5.52 -8.40
N HIS A 65 -5.02 4.75 -8.14
CA HIS A 65 -4.26 4.03 -9.15
C HIS A 65 -4.02 2.60 -8.67
N ALA A 66 -4.05 1.63 -9.59
CA ALA A 66 -3.82 0.23 -9.28
C ALA A 66 -2.45 -0.23 -9.76
N VAL A 67 -1.68 -0.89 -8.89
CA VAL A 67 -0.41 -1.54 -9.23
C VAL A 67 -0.45 -2.97 -8.66
N ALA A 68 -0.68 -3.95 -9.53
CA ALA A 68 -0.79 -5.34 -9.12
C ALA A 68 0.57 -6.06 -9.12
N GLY A 69 0.75 -6.99 -8.17
CA GLY A 69 1.93 -7.83 -8.09
C GLY A 69 2.01 -8.65 -6.81
N ASP A 70 2.99 -9.54 -6.77
CA ASP A 70 3.23 -10.50 -5.69
C ASP A 70 4.25 -9.96 -4.69
N LEU A 71 3.76 -9.46 -3.56
CA LEU A 71 4.59 -8.90 -2.49
C LEU A 71 5.42 -9.94 -1.70
N SER A 72 5.24 -11.23 -1.96
CA SER A 72 6.15 -12.26 -1.44
C SER A 72 7.50 -12.29 -2.16
N LYS A 73 7.62 -11.57 -3.30
CA LYS A 73 8.79 -11.60 -4.16
C LYS A 73 9.50 -10.25 -4.20
N LYS A 74 10.73 -10.22 -3.73
CA LYS A 74 11.53 -8.98 -3.68
C LYS A 74 11.62 -8.24 -5.03
N PRO A 75 11.85 -8.91 -6.20
CA PRO A 75 11.85 -8.24 -7.50
C PRO A 75 10.51 -7.57 -7.83
N GLU A 76 9.38 -8.18 -7.46
CA GLU A 76 8.05 -7.59 -7.64
C GLU A 76 7.83 -6.39 -6.72
N ILE A 77 8.29 -6.46 -5.48
CA ILE A 77 8.28 -5.30 -4.56
C ILE A 77 9.03 -4.12 -5.19
N ASP A 78 10.21 -4.39 -5.78
CA ASP A 78 11.03 -3.35 -6.41
C ASP A 78 10.32 -2.73 -7.62
N ARG A 79 9.72 -3.57 -8.48
CA ARG A 79 8.95 -3.12 -9.64
C ARG A 79 7.73 -2.30 -9.24
N MET A 80 6.92 -2.83 -8.33
CA MET A 80 5.68 -2.19 -7.89
C MET A 80 5.96 -0.83 -7.22
N PHE A 81 7.01 -0.76 -6.41
CA PHE A 81 7.39 0.50 -5.78
C PHE A 81 7.87 1.53 -6.80
N ALA A 82 8.70 1.13 -7.78
CA ALA A 82 9.16 2.02 -8.85
C ALA A 82 7.99 2.56 -9.69
N GLU A 83 7.06 1.68 -10.09
CA GLU A 83 5.86 2.06 -10.83
C GLU A 83 4.97 3.04 -10.03
N ALA A 84 4.78 2.80 -8.73
CA ALA A 84 4.05 3.72 -7.86
C ALA A 84 4.74 5.08 -7.77
N MET A 85 6.06 5.11 -7.70
CA MET A 85 6.80 6.37 -7.65
C MET A 85 6.68 7.18 -8.95
N GLU A 86 6.67 6.52 -10.11
CA GLU A 86 6.40 7.19 -11.40
C GLU A 86 4.99 7.80 -11.40
N ILE A 87 3.96 7.05 -11.00
CA ILE A 87 2.57 7.51 -10.89
C ILE A 87 2.47 8.73 -9.97
N LEU A 88 3.12 8.69 -8.81
CA LEU A 88 3.07 9.75 -7.79
C LEU A 88 4.02 10.93 -8.06
N GLY A 89 4.73 10.93 -9.19
CA GLY A 89 5.67 12.01 -9.54
C GLY A 89 6.89 12.07 -8.63
N ASN A 90 7.40 10.92 -8.22
CA ASN A 90 8.53 10.73 -7.30
C ASN A 90 8.35 11.38 -5.93
N LYS A 91 7.10 11.46 -5.46
CA LYS A 91 6.76 11.95 -4.12
C LYS A 91 5.98 10.90 -3.36
N LEU A 92 6.32 10.74 -2.08
CA LEU A 92 5.61 9.84 -1.16
C LEU A 92 5.51 10.51 0.20
N ASP A 93 4.30 10.58 0.75
CA ASP A 93 4.02 11.16 2.07
C ASP A 93 3.56 10.10 3.07
N VAL A 94 2.86 9.06 2.60
CA VAL A 94 2.30 8.00 3.45
C VAL A 94 2.52 6.64 2.82
N MET A 95 3.05 5.70 3.60
CA MET A 95 3.15 4.29 3.25
C MET A 95 2.37 3.45 4.26
N ILE A 96 1.39 2.68 3.79
CA ILE A 96 0.61 1.73 4.62
C ILE A 96 0.86 0.32 4.09
N PRO A 97 1.84 -0.41 4.64
CA PRO A 97 2.15 -1.78 4.24
C PRO A 97 1.24 -2.77 4.98
N ALA A 98 -0.02 -2.84 4.57
CA ALA A 98 -1.07 -3.60 5.26
C ALA A 98 -1.45 -4.93 4.58
N ALA A 99 -0.78 -5.31 3.49
CA ALA A 99 -0.95 -6.64 2.92
C ALA A 99 -0.52 -7.72 3.92
N GLY A 100 -1.31 -8.76 4.05
CA GLY A 100 -1.02 -9.88 4.92
C GLY A 100 -1.82 -11.10 4.54
N ILE A 101 -1.33 -12.27 4.91
CA ILE A 101 -1.97 -13.55 4.67
C ILE A 101 -1.97 -14.39 5.94
N GLN A 102 -2.88 -15.33 6.01
CA GLN A 102 -2.92 -16.31 7.10
C GLN A 102 -2.88 -17.72 6.55
N ARG A 103 -2.11 -18.57 7.23
CA ARG A 103 -2.09 -20.02 7.02
C ARG A 103 -2.32 -20.70 8.38
N ARG A 104 -3.11 -21.78 8.40
CA ARG A 104 -3.42 -22.50 9.63
C ARG A 104 -3.15 -23.98 9.40
N TYR A 105 -2.25 -24.51 10.20
CA TYR A 105 -1.87 -25.92 10.26
C TYR A 105 -1.58 -26.28 11.72
N GLU A 106 -1.62 -27.56 12.04
CA GLU A 106 -1.10 -28.03 13.33
C GLU A 106 0.41 -27.75 13.41
N PRO A 107 0.94 -27.31 14.56
CA PRO A 107 2.35 -26.86 14.65
C PRO A 107 3.37 -27.90 14.16
N TRP A 108 3.10 -29.17 14.40
CA TRP A 108 3.99 -30.28 14.01
C TRP A 108 3.85 -30.71 12.53
N GLU A 109 2.85 -30.21 11.83
CA GLU A 109 2.59 -30.47 10.40
C GLU A 109 2.67 -29.22 9.55
N PHE A 110 3.16 -28.11 10.11
CA PHE A 110 3.18 -26.83 9.40
C PHE A 110 4.17 -26.91 8.24
N PRO A 111 3.73 -26.81 6.96
CA PRO A 111 4.61 -26.88 5.80
C PRO A 111 5.60 -25.71 5.78
N GLU A 112 6.85 -25.99 5.43
CA GLU A 112 7.91 -24.96 5.39
C GLU A 112 7.62 -23.86 4.36
N ASP A 113 7.09 -24.22 3.21
CA ASP A 113 6.71 -23.27 2.14
C ASP A 113 5.57 -22.35 2.58
N ALA A 114 4.58 -22.87 3.30
CA ALA A 114 3.50 -22.05 3.87
C ALA A 114 4.04 -21.09 4.94
N TRP A 115 4.97 -21.54 5.78
CA TRP A 115 5.65 -20.70 6.75
C TRP A 115 6.43 -19.57 6.06
N ARG A 116 7.29 -19.93 5.10
CA ARG A 116 8.09 -18.94 4.35
C ARG A 116 7.22 -17.91 3.65
N LEU A 117 6.12 -18.34 3.02
CA LEU A 117 5.20 -17.43 2.35
C LEU A 117 4.58 -16.41 3.32
N VAL A 118 4.18 -16.84 4.52
CA VAL A 118 3.66 -15.91 5.55
C VAL A 118 4.73 -14.92 5.97
N ILE A 119 5.96 -15.36 6.23
CA ILE A 119 7.07 -14.46 6.59
C ILE A 119 7.39 -13.48 5.46
N ASP A 120 7.37 -13.94 4.21
CA ASP A 120 7.66 -13.06 3.07
C ASP A 120 6.59 -11.98 2.90
N VAL A 121 5.31 -12.33 3.07
CA VAL A 121 4.22 -11.36 2.93
C VAL A 121 4.05 -10.50 4.17
N ASP A 122 4.04 -11.07 5.39
CA ASP A 122 3.65 -10.33 6.59
C ASP A 122 4.82 -9.58 7.25
N LEU A 123 6.06 -9.96 6.97
CA LEU A 123 7.26 -9.37 7.56
C LEU A 123 8.21 -8.77 6.53
N ASN A 124 8.69 -9.57 5.58
CA ASN A 124 9.73 -9.14 4.65
C ASN A 124 9.24 -8.02 3.72
N HIS A 125 8.04 -8.13 3.15
CA HIS A 125 7.47 -7.07 2.33
C HIS A 125 7.33 -5.76 3.10
N VAL A 126 6.86 -5.81 4.35
CA VAL A 126 6.71 -4.62 5.20
C VAL A 126 8.06 -3.92 5.36
N TRP A 127 9.10 -4.67 5.69
CA TRP A 127 10.46 -4.13 5.81
C TRP A 127 10.94 -3.45 4.52
N PHE A 128 10.84 -4.16 3.38
CA PHE A 128 11.36 -3.63 2.12
C PHE A 128 10.58 -2.41 1.63
N MET A 129 9.25 -2.42 1.76
CA MET A 129 8.43 -1.25 1.41
C MET A 129 8.73 -0.05 2.30
N CYS A 130 8.85 -0.24 3.61
CA CYS A 130 9.21 0.83 4.55
C CYS A 130 10.61 1.38 4.28
N GLN A 131 11.60 0.51 4.01
CA GLN A 131 12.96 0.93 3.68
C GLN A 131 12.98 1.84 2.44
N LYS A 132 12.25 1.46 1.38
CA LYS A 132 12.13 2.27 0.16
C LYS A 132 11.39 3.59 0.41
N ALA A 133 10.32 3.54 1.18
CA ALA A 133 9.55 4.73 1.53
C ALA A 133 10.43 5.74 2.28
N VAL A 134 11.19 5.31 3.29
CA VAL A 134 12.09 6.18 4.05
C VAL A 134 13.15 6.81 3.16
N GLN A 135 13.70 6.08 2.17
CA GLN A 135 14.68 6.64 1.23
C GLN A 135 14.11 7.82 0.44
N VAL A 136 12.84 7.77 0.06
CA VAL A 136 12.15 8.87 -0.63
C VAL A 136 11.75 10.00 0.32
N MET A 137 11.32 9.66 1.54
CA MET A 137 10.79 10.62 2.51
C MET A 137 11.86 11.44 3.21
N LYS A 138 13.06 10.88 3.44
CA LYS A 138 14.15 11.54 4.20
C LYS A 138 14.66 12.83 3.58
N ASP A 139 14.53 12.98 2.26
CA ASP A 139 15.05 14.13 1.52
C ASP A 139 14.01 15.27 1.40
N LYS A 140 12.91 15.19 2.16
CA LYS A 140 11.84 16.18 2.20
C LYS A 140 11.99 17.09 3.43
N GLU A 141 13.04 17.91 3.45
CA GLU A 141 13.11 19.06 4.36
C GLU A 141 12.63 20.35 3.67
#